data_08064131c7f0e1e0109a2cda03d9dcd7
#
_entry.id   08064131c7f0e1e0109a2cda03d9dcd7
#
_cell.length_a   1.000
_cell.length_b   1.000
_cell.length_c   1.000
_cell.angle_alpha   90.00
_cell.angle_beta   90.00
_cell.angle_gamma   90.00
#
_symmetry.space_group_name_H-M   'P 1'
#
loop_
_entity.id
_entity.type
_entity.pdbx_description
1 polymer ?
#
loop_
_entity_poly.entity_id
_entity_poly.type
_entity_poly.pdbx_seq_one_letter_code
_entity_poly.pdbx_strand_id
1 'polypeptide(L)'
;QMCIRDRAKEWVNGLYGNILQPETMKDKLAAFLVASRGNHQTLKDFLSAIRKEKKHISWEEMRGMWLLENISAKDLRDVTLDVLNDHLKNTSDGEKTDADLVKRALLNPRIANEMLTPYKKVLYDAISEAVLKSAPVDAAHDAKALIEWCRKEIKIDNELNSQRIPISPMGVWKSRVADEKSRDIFFVAAARSIGIPAWIDEVTGKVQYLSDGLSPQDVNFETSRSTQSRTGMLKASYTPIRSLSDPKYYSHFTISKFKNGTFQLLNYDEGDVDMGCLLYTSPSPRD
;
A
#
# COMPACT_ATOMS: atom_id res chain seq x y z
N GLN A 1 36.94 15.59 0.43
CA GLN A 1 35.61 15.60 -0.25
C GLN A 1 34.59 15.02 0.72
N MET A 2 33.58 15.83 1.09
CA MET A 2 32.47 15.40 1.95
C MET A 2 31.65 14.31 1.23
N CYS A 3 31.35 13.19 1.92
CA CYS A 3 30.59 12.11 1.31
C CYS A 3 29.12 12.51 1.07
N ILE A 4 28.41 11.79 0.21
CA ILE A 4 27.00 12.10 -0.13
C ILE A 4 26.12 12.10 1.13
N ARG A 5 26.37 11.19 2.04
CA ARG A 5 25.64 11.09 3.32
C ARG A 5 25.84 12.30 4.20
N ASP A 6 27.08 12.82 4.27
CA ASP A 6 27.38 13.99 5.11
C ASP A 6 26.71 15.24 4.55
N ARG A 7 26.70 15.41 3.22
CA ARG A 7 25.97 16.51 2.56
C ARG A 7 24.46 16.43 2.79
N ALA A 8 23.89 15.22 2.78
CA ALA A 8 22.47 15.02 3.09
C ALA A 8 22.17 15.39 4.55
N LYS A 9 23.01 14.97 5.50
CA LYS A 9 22.87 15.34 6.92
C LYS A 9 23.01 16.85 7.13
N GLU A 10 23.98 17.48 6.50
CA GLU A 10 24.19 18.93 6.58
C GLU A 10 22.94 19.68 6.08
N TRP A 11 22.37 19.25 4.97
CA TRP A 11 21.15 19.84 4.42
C TRP A 11 19.95 19.68 5.36
N VAL A 12 19.73 18.47 5.91
CA VAL A 12 18.66 18.22 6.90
C VAL A 12 18.85 19.05 8.15
N ASN A 13 20.08 19.16 8.65
CA ASN A 13 20.40 20.02 9.81
C ASN A 13 20.17 21.50 9.50
N GLY A 14 20.46 21.95 8.29
CA GLY A 14 20.17 23.33 7.86
C GLY A 14 18.66 23.62 7.85
N LEU A 15 17.84 22.63 7.41
CA LEU A 15 16.40 22.80 7.33
C LEU A 15 15.70 22.71 8.70
N TYR A 16 16.08 21.76 9.55
CA TYR A 16 15.37 21.46 10.78
C TYR A 16 16.10 21.92 12.08
N GLY A 17 17.44 22.07 12.04
CA GLY A 17 18.22 22.47 13.22
C GLY A 17 17.97 21.57 14.43
N ASN A 18 17.79 22.17 15.59
CA ASN A 18 17.53 21.46 16.85
C ASN A 18 16.04 21.16 17.09
N ILE A 19 15.15 21.53 16.17
CA ILE A 19 13.70 21.41 16.34
C ILE A 19 13.25 19.96 16.11
N LEU A 20 13.89 19.27 15.16
CA LEU A 20 13.60 17.86 14.89
C LEU A 20 14.34 16.97 15.89
N GLN A 21 13.58 16.33 16.77
CA GLN A 21 14.04 15.34 17.72
C GLN A 21 13.17 14.08 17.60
N PRO A 22 13.69 12.87 17.80
CA PRO A 22 15.09 12.59 18.13
C PRO A 22 16.02 12.73 16.93
N GLU A 23 17.32 12.76 17.17
CA GLU A 23 18.38 12.84 16.13
C GLU A 23 18.24 11.74 15.07
N THR A 24 17.73 10.57 15.47
CA THR A 24 17.45 9.44 14.59
C THR A 24 16.51 9.79 13.43
N MET A 25 15.59 10.74 13.60
CA MET A 25 14.71 11.20 12.51
C MET A 25 15.48 11.99 11.45
N LYS A 26 16.44 12.81 11.84
CA LYS A 26 17.33 13.51 10.90
C LYS A 26 18.19 12.52 10.11
N ASP A 27 18.70 11.48 10.80
CA ASP A 27 19.43 10.40 10.12
C ASP A 27 18.57 9.65 9.11
N LYS A 28 17.30 9.39 9.43
CA LYS A 28 16.34 8.78 8.47
C LYS A 28 16.11 9.68 7.26
N LEU A 29 15.82 10.98 7.47
CA LEU A 29 15.61 11.92 6.36
C LEU A 29 16.86 12.02 5.46
N ALA A 30 18.06 12.07 6.05
CA ALA A 30 19.30 12.03 5.29
C ALA A 30 19.46 10.72 4.53
N ALA A 31 19.07 9.59 5.11
CA ALA A 31 19.10 8.29 4.43
C ALA A 31 18.12 8.25 3.25
N PHE A 32 16.92 8.83 3.36
CA PHE A 32 15.97 8.93 2.23
C PHE A 32 16.52 9.78 1.08
N LEU A 33 17.18 10.91 1.40
CA LEU A 33 17.84 11.73 0.39
C LEU A 33 18.95 10.95 -0.34
N VAL A 34 19.71 10.13 0.38
CA VAL A 34 20.76 9.27 -0.23
C VAL A 34 20.12 8.15 -1.06
N ALA A 35 19.07 7.50 -0.55
CA ALA A 35 18.37 6.41 -1.24
C ALA A 35 17.68 6.87 -2.51
N SER A 36 17.21 8.11 -2.57
CA SER A 36 16.57 8.70 -3.76
C SER A 36 17.52 8.93 -4.93
N ARG A 37 18.84 8.84 -4.72
CA ARG A 37 19.88 9.02 -5.75
C ARG A 37 19.68 10.30 -6.56
N GLY A 38 19.41 10.20 -7.88
CA GLY A 38 19.18 11.35 -8.76
C GLY A 38 17.94 12.18 -8.42
N ASN A 39 16.97 11.59 -7.69
CA ASN A 39 15.70 12.25 -7.34
C ASN A 39 15.75 13.05 -6.02
N HIS A 40 16.94 13.28 -5.46
CA HIS A 40 17.08 13.96 -4.16
C HIS A 40 16.53 15.39 -4.16
N GLN A 41 16.49 16.06 -5.31
CA GLN A 41 15.94 17.41 -5.41
C GLN A 41 14.43 17.43 -5.17
N THR A 42 13.69 16.47 -5.72
CA THR A 42 12.24 16.32 -5.48
C THR A 42 11.93 16.17 -3.99
N LEU A 43 12.73 15.36 -3.27
CA LEU A 43 12.54 15.19 -1.82
C LEU A 43 12.89 16.46 -1.03
N LYS A 44 13.93 17.18 -1.45
CA LYS A 44 14.30 18.47 -0.84
C LYS A 44 13.19 19.51 -1.04
N ASP A 45 12.66 19.61 -2.25
CA ASP A 45 11.57 20.54 -2.57
C ASP A 45 10.31 20.20 -1.77
N PHE A 46 9.98 18.92 -1.65
CA PHE A 46 8.87 18.46 -0.82
C PHE A 46 9.06 18.83 0.66
N LEU A 47 10.20 18.46 1.26
CA LEU A 47 10.49 18.76 2.66
C LEU A 47 10.54 20.26 2.92
N SER A 48 11.09 21.05 2.00
CA SER A 48 11.11 22.52 2.10
C SER A 48 9.71 23.12 2.03
N ALA A 49 8.85 22.58 1.16
CA ALA A 49 7.48 23.06 0.97
C ALA A 49 6.58 22.82 2.20
N ILE A 50 6.76 21.70 2.89
CA ILE A 50 6.00 21.38 4.11
C ILE A 50 6.56 22.06 5.36
N ARG A 51 7.79 22.54 5.32
CA ARG A 51 8.47 23.26 6.40
C ARG A 51 7.96 24.70 6.51
N LYS A 52 6.81 24.90 7.16
CA LYS A 52 6.17 26.20 7.32
C LYS A 52 6.53 26.88 8.65
N GLU A 53 6.59 26.08 9.71
CA GLU A 53 6.84 26.57 11.06
C GLU A 53 8.32 26.49 11.42
N LYS A 54 8.85 27.56 12.03
CA LYS A 54 10.28 27.60 12.41
C LYS A 54 10.57 27.12 13.83
N LYS A 55 9.55 27.07 14.69
CA LYS A 55 9.73 26.81 16.13
C LYS A 55 9.42 25.38 16.56
N HIS A 56 8.57 24.66 15.83
CA HIS A 56 8.17 23.29 16.13
C HIS A 56 7.90 22.52 14.83
N ILE A 57 7.73 21.22 14.94
CA ILE A 57 7.29 20.36 13.83
C ILE A 57 5.76 20.40 13.78
N SER A 58 5.21 20.84 12.66
CA SER A 58 3.77 20.85 12.43
C SER A 58 3.23 19.43 12.18
N TRP A 59 1.92 19.26 12.30
CA TRP A 59 1.26 17.99 11.93
C TRP A 59 1.47 17.61 10.46
N GLU A 60 1.41 18.60 9.56
CA GLU A 60 1.67 18.39 8.13
C GLU A 60 3.10 17.89 7.88
N GLU A 61 4.09 18.46 8.56
CA GLU A 61 5.50 18.00 8.48
C GLU A 61 5.66 16.58 8.99
N MET A 62 5.04 16.25 10.14
CA MET A 62 5.10 14.90 10.70
C MET A 62 4.49 13.88 9.72
N ARG A 63 3.33 14.17 9.11
CA ARG A 63 2.70 13.32 8.10
C ARG A 63 3.56 13.20 6.84
N GLY A 64 4.23 14.28 6.41
CA GLY A 64 5.16 14.23 5.30
C GLY A 64 6.35 13.32 5.57
N MET A 65 6.88 13.32 6.79
CA MET A 65 7.92 12.37 7.21
C MET A 65 7.40 10.93 7.21
N TRP A 66 6.19 10.68 7.72
CA TRP A 66 5.54 9.37 7.66
C TRP A 66 5.33 8.87 6.23
N LEU A 67 4.94 9.77 5.33
CA LEU A 67 4.83 9.44 3.91
C LEU A 67 6.16 8.91 3.36
N LEU A 68 7.27 9.62 3.62
CA LEU A 68 8.60 9.19 3.17
C LEU A 68 9.09 7.90 3.83
N GLU A 69 8.73 7.63 5.08
CA GLU A 69 9.06 6.37 5.77
C GLU A 69 8.42 5.13 5.11
N ASN A 70 7.26 5.31 4.45
CA ASN A 70 6.52 4.22 3.82
C ASN A 70 6.77 4.07 2.32
N ILE A 71 7.58 4.94 1.74
CA ILE A 71 7.99 4.85 0.34
C ILE A 71 9.23 3.96 0.24
N SER A 72 9.18 2.96 -0.64
CA SER A 72 10.33 2.07 -0.85
C SER A 72 11.54 2.81 -1.42
N ALA A 73 12.75 2.27 -1.20
CA ALA A 73 13.97 2.84 -1.77
C ALA A 73 13.94 2.93 -3.31
N LYS A 74 13.18 2.04 -3.96
CA LYS A 74 12.93 2.10 -5.40
C LYS A 74 12.06 3.32 -5.74
N ASP A 75 10.94 3.47 -5.03
CA ASP A 75 9.97 4.52 -5.31
C ASP A 75 10.51 5.91 -4.94
N LEU A 76 11.38 6.03 -3.94
CA LEU A 76 12.09 7.30 -3.66
C LEU A 76 12.88 7.83 -4.86
N ARG A 77 13.30 6.96 -5.78
CA ARG A 77 14.03 7.35 -7.00
C ARG A 77 13.14 7.86 -8.11
N ASP A 78 11.86 7.49 -8.09
CA ASP A 78 10.92 7.68 -9.19
C ASP A 78 9.72 8.57 -8.82
N VAL A 79 9.46 8.75 -7.52
CA VAL A 79 8.32 9.54 -7.03
C VAL A 79 8.43 11.00 -7.46
N THR A 80 7.31 11.55 -7.94
CA THR A 80 7.22 12.96 -8.31
C THR A 80 6.69 13.82 -7.16
N LEU A 81 6.97 15.13 -7.22
CA LEU A 81 6.46 16.09 -6.24
C LEU A 81 4.92 16.11 -6.23
N ASP A 82 4.27 15.91 -7.37
CA ASP A 82 2.81 15.87 -7.49
C ASP A 82 2.22 14.67 -6.73
N VAL A 83 2.85 13.49 -6.83
CA VAL A 83 2.44 12.30 -6.07
C VAL A 83 2.57 12.56 -4.58
N LEU A 84 3.72 13.07 -4.11
CA LEU A 84 3.95 13.37 -2.70
C LEU A 84 2.92 14.39 -2.16
N ASN A 85 2.68 15.47 -2.89
CA ASN A 85 1.74 16.51 -2.51
C ASN A 85 0.28 16.00 -2.52
N ASP A 86 -0.11 15.24 -3.53
CA ASP A 86 -1.46 14.68 -3.63
C ASP A 86 -1.75 13.76 -2.46
N HIS A 87 -0.83 12.85 -2.13
CA HIS A 87 -0.99 11.91 -1.02
C HIS A 87 -0.96 12.59 0.35
N LEU A 88 -0.10 13.58 0.55
CA LEU A 88 -0.05 14.32 1.81
C LEU A 88 -1.32 15.14 2.06
N LYS A 89 -1.75 15.91 1.05
CA LYS A 89 -2.84 16.89 1.20
C LYS A 89 -4.23 16.27 1.17
N ASN A 90 -4.41 15.18 0.43
CA ASN A 90 -5.71 14.57 0.19
C ASN A 90 -5.90 13.23 0.93
N THR A 91 -5.13 12.99 1.99
CA THR A 91 -5.38 11.89 2.91
C THR A 91 -6.08 12.45 4.14
N SER A 92 -7.32 12.03 4.36
CA SER A 92 -8.03 12.24 5.63
C SER A 92 -7.66 11.10 6.59
N ASP A 93 -7.11 11.45 7.71
CA ASP A 93 -6.93 10.59 8.86
C ASP A 93 -7.89 11.08 9.93
N GLY A 94 -8.86 10.27 10.30
CA GLY A 94 -9.71 10.60 11.44
C GLY A 94 -8.85 10.71 12.71
N GLU A 95 -9.22 11.58 13.64
CA GLU A 95 -8.50 11.82 14.91
C GLU A 95 -8.24 10.55 15.75
N LYS A 96 -8.89 9.44 15.43
CA LYS A 96 -8.80 8.16 16.15
C LYS A 96 -8.07 7.06 15.39
N THR A 97 -7.51 7.35 14.22
CA THR A 97 -6.88 6.31 13.40
C THR A 97 -5.45 6.04 13.89
N ASP A 98 -5.10 4.76 14.04
CA ASP A 98 -3.75 4.33 14.40
C ASP A 98 -2.71 4.86 13.42
N ALA A 99 -1.60 5.42 13.94
CA ALA A 99 -0.58 6.06 13.12
C ALA A 99 0.07 5.11 12.10
N ASP A 100 0.28 3.84 12.47
CA ASP A 100 0.90 2.86 11.57
C ASP A 100 -0.09 2.45 10.47
N LEU A 101 -1.37 2.40 10.81
CA LEU A 101 -2.43 2.17 9.82
C LEU A 101 -2.53 3.35 8.83
N VAL A 102 -2.48 4.61 9.33
CA VAL A 102 -2.44 5.80 8.47
C VAL A 102 -1.26 5.74 7.51
N LYS A 103 -0.08 5.43 8.01
CA LYS A 103 1.14 5.37 7.20
C LYS A 103 1.01 4.36 6.05
N ARG A 104 0.71 3.10 6.37
CA ARG A 104 0.72 2.01 5.37
C ARG A 104 -0.53 1.95 4.50
N ALA A 105 -1.71 2.23 5.07
CA ALA A 105 -2.99 1.97 4.43
C ALA A 105 -3.72 3.22 3.93
N LEU A 106 -3.22 4.42 4.24
CA LEU A 106 -3.79 5.67 3.75
C LEU A 106 -2.76 6.56 3.05
N LEU A 107 -1.58 6.80 3.64
CA LEU A 107 -0.58 7.71 3.11
C LEU A 107 0.26 7.09 1.98
N ASN A 108 0.59 5.80 2.07
CA ASN A 108 1.47 5.15 1.11
C ASN A 108 0.92 5.25 -0.32
N PRO A 109 1.63 5.87 -1.28
CA PRO A 109 1.20 5.98 -2.66
C PRO A 109 1.22 4.64 -3.40
N ARG A 110 2.06 3.69 -2.97
CA ARG A 110 2.20 2.36 -3.54
C ARG A 110 1.13 1.42 -2.99
N ILE A 111 0.54 0.62 -3.85
CA ILE A 111 -0.43 -0.41 -3.49
C ILE A 111 0.15 -1.79 -3.75
N ALA A 112 0.69 -2.00 -4.95
CA ALA A 112 1.38 -3.23 -5.34
C ALA A 112 2.62 -2.89 -6.19
N ASN A 113 2.56 -3.11 -7.50
CA ASN A 113 3.68 -2.85 -8.42
C ASN A 113 3.26 -2.01 -9.64
N GLU A 114 2.19 -1.22 -9.51
CA GLU A 114 1.71 -0.27 -10.51
C GLU A 114 2.64 0.94 -10.65
N MET A 115 2.46 1.73 -11.70
CA MET A 115 3.12 3.02 -11.83
C MET A 115 2.53 4.02 -10.82
N LEU A 116 3.38 4.76 -10.10
CA LEU A 116 2.95 5.81 -9.19
C LEU A 116 2.33 6.98 -9.95
N THR A 117 1.13 7.36 -9.55
CA THR A 117 0.39 8.49 -10.12
C THR A 117 -0.33 9.26 -9.02
N PRO A 118 -0.51 10.59 -9.16
CA PRO A 118 -1.36 11.34 -8.25
C PRO A 118 -2.82 10.96 -8.54
N TYR A 119 -3.46 10.27 -7.62
CA TYR A 119 -4.82 9.77 -7.81
C TYR A 119 -5.81 10.21 -6.73
N LYS A 120 -5.31 10.60 -5.56
CA LYS A 120 -6.17 10.80 -4.38
C LYS A 120 -7.22 11.88 -4.58
N LYS A 121 -6.82 13.06 -4.99
CA LYS A 121 -7.77 14.16 -5.21
C LYS A 121 -8.82 13.80 -6.26
N VAL A 122 -8.38 13.29 -7.40
CA VAL A 122 -9.29 12.97 -8.51
C VAL A 122 -10.26 11.86 -8.14
N LEU A 123 -9.76 10.79 -7.50
CA LEU A 123 -10.62 9.69 -7.09
C LEU A 123 -11.53 10.09 -5.92
N TYR A 124 -11.07 10.95 -4.99
CA TYR A 124 -11.92 11.48 -3.93
C TYR A 124 -13.13 12.20 -4.51
N ASP A 125 -12.91 13.17 -5.39
CA ASP A 125 -13.98 13.96 -5.99
C ASP A 125 -14.96 13.06 -6.77
N ALA A 126 -14.42 12.16 -7.58
CA ALA A 126 -15.20 11.28 -8.45
C ALA A 126 -15.98 10.20 -7.71
N ILE A 127 -15.36 9.55 -6.73
CA ILE A 127 -16.00 8.48 -5.94
C ILE A 127 -17.01 9.07 -4.95
N SER A 128 -16.69 10.21 -4.34
CA SER A 128 -17.64 10.91 -3.48
C SER A 128 -18.92 11.29 -4.24
N GLU A 129 -18.79 11.71 -5.48
CA GLU A 129 -19.94 12.00 -6.32
C GLU A 129 -20.71 10.75 -6.77
N ALA A 130 -20.01 9.73 -7.24
CA ALA A 130 -20.61 8.54 -7.85
C ALA A 130 -21.17 7.53 -6.82
N VAL A 131 -20.55 7.45 -5.65
CA VAL A 131 -20.80 6.41 -4.65
C VAL A 131 -21.45 7.00 -3.39
N LEU A 132 -20.82 8.01 -2.79
CA LEU A 132 -21.23 8.48 -1.46
C LEU A 132 -22.52 9.31 -1.49
N LYS A 133 -22.83 10.02 -2.57
CA LYS A 133 -24.11 10.78 -2.67
C LYS A 133 -25.35 9.89 -2.69
N SER A 134 -25.21 8.64 -3.11
CA SER A 134 -26.30 7.67 -3.19
C SER A 134 -26.33 6.68 -2.02
N ALA A 135 -25.35 6.73 -1.13
CA ALA A 135 -25.24 5.86 0.03
C ALA A 135 -25.90 6.48 1.28
N PRO A 136 -26.45 5.67 2.20
CA PRO A 136 -26.88 6.15 3.51
C PRO A 136 -25.74 6.85 4.26
N VAL A 137 -26.07 7.82 5.14
CA VAL A 137 -25.08 8.63 5.87
C VAL A 137 -24.09 7.77 6.68
N ASP A 138 -24.52 6.62 7.17
CA ASP A 138 -23.68 5.67 7.92
C ASP A 138 -22.75 4.84 7.03
N ALA A 139 -22.92 4.88 5.70
CA ALA A 139 -22.12 4.12 4.75
C ALA A 139 -20.80 4.81 4.34
N ALA A 140 -20.53 6.01 4.85
CA ALA A 140 -19.31 6.76 4.50
C ALA A 140 -18.00 6.02 4.91
N HIS A 141 -18.09 5.03 5.80
CA HIS A 141 -16.95 4.21 6.27
C HIS A 141 -17.07 2.75 5.84
N ASP A 142 -18.14 2.38 5.10
CA ASP A 142 -18.33 1.02 4.60
C ASP A 142 -17.97 0.94 3.11
N ALA A 143 -16.99 0.11 2.80
CA ALA A 143 -16.54 -0.12 1.44
C ALA A 143 -17.55 -0.84 0.54
N LYS A 144 -18.71 -1.29 1.07
CA LYS A 144 -19.72 -2.06 0.29
C LYS A 144 -20.21 -1.32 -0.95
N ALA A 145 -20.55 -0.03 -0.80
CA ALA A 145 -21.00 0.77 -1.93
C ALA A 145 -19.90 0.90 -3.01
N LEU A 146 -18.63 1.03 -2.61
CA LEU A 146 -17.50 1.06 -3.52
C LEU A 146 -17.26 -0.30 -4.19
N ILE A 147 -17.42 -1.41 -3.47
CA ILE A 147 -17.33 -2.77 -4.03
C ILE A 147 -18.38 -2.96 -5.12
N GLU A 148 -19.65 -2.62 -4.83
CA GLU A 148 -20.74 -2.71 -5.79
C GLU A 148 -20.51 -1.82 -7.02
N TRP A 149 -20.02 -0.61 -6.79
CA TRP A 149 -19.68 0.31 -7.87
C TRP A 149 -18.56 -0.27 -8.75
N CYS A 150 -17.47 -0.77 -8.15
CA CYS A 150 -16.38 -1.40 -8.91
C CYS A 150 -16.86 -2.61 -9.72
N ARG A 151 -17.74 -3.43 -9.13
CA ARG A 151 -18.33 -4.59 -9.80
C ARG A 151 -19.13 -4.20 -11.05
N LYS A 152 -19.89 -3.11 -10.95
CA LYS A 152 -20.79 -2.63 -12.00
C LYS A 152 -20.06 -1.84 -13.08
N GLU A 153 -19.15 -0.95 -12.70
CA GLU A 153 -18.59 0.06 -13.58
C GLU A 153 -17.24 -0.35 -14.19
N ILE A 154 -16.55 -1.37 -13.63
CA ILE A 154 -15.26 -1.83 -14.15
C ILE A 154 -15.47 -3.17 -14.85
N LYS A 155 -15.29 -3.16 -16.18
CA LYS A 155 -15.30 -4.38 -16.97
C LYS A 155 -13.99 -5.13 -16.77
N ILE A 156 -14.08 -6.41 -16.39
CA ILE A 156 -12.91 -7.28 -16.29
C ILE A 156 -12.60 -7.90 -17.63
N ASP A 157 -11.35 -7.73 -18.07
CA ASP A 157 -10.82 -8.32 -19.29
C ASP A 157 -9.34 -8.70 -19.07
N ASN A 158 -9.14 -9.97 -18.69
CA ASN A 158 -7.80 -10.50 -18.41
C ASN A 158 -7.01 -10.75 -19.70
N GLU A 159 -7.66 -10.84 -20.87
CA GLU A 159 -7.00 -11.13 -22.14
C GLU A 159 -6.35 -9.89 -22.73
N LEU A 160 -6.95 -8.71 -22.55
CA LEU A 160 -6.38 -7.44 -23.02
C LEU A 160 -5.04 -7.10 -22.33
N ASN A 161 -4.81 -7.63 -21.14
CA ASN A 161 -3.56 -7.46 -20.42
C ASN A 161 -2.75 -8.76 -20.34
N SER A 162 -2.42 -9.32 -21.49
CA SER A 162 -1.71 -10.61 -21.60
C SER A 162 -0.36 -10.63 -20.88
N GLN A 163 0.32 -9.49 -20.79
CA GLN A 163 1.59 -9.34 -20.07
C GLN A 163 1.43 -9.10 -18.57
N ARG A 164 0.18 -8.96 -18.07
CA ARG A 164 -0.16 -8.73 -16.67
C ARG A 164 0.59 -7.53 -16.04
N ILE A 165 0.83 -6.49 -16.83
CA ILE A 165 1.40 -5.24 -16.34
C ILE A 165 0.31 -4.50 -15.57
N PRO A 166 0.52 -4.15 -14.29
CA PRO A 166 -0.49 -3.45 -13.52
C PRO A 166 -0.85 -2.10 -14.13
N ILE A 167 -2.14 -1.90 -14.38
CA ILE A 167 -2.68 -0.62 -14.84
C ILE A 167 -2.75 0.29 -13.62
N SER A 168 -2.29 1.55 -13.78
CA SER A 168 -2.36 2.53 -12.69
C SER A 168 -3.82 2.84 -12.30
N PRO A 169 -4.09 3.29 -11.05
CA PRO A 169 -5.44 3.67 -10.63
C PRO A 169 -6.12 4.66 -11.58
N MET A 170 -5.38 5.64 -12.07
CA MET A 170 -5.89 6.61 -13.04
C MET A 170 -6.14 6.01 -14.42
N GLY A 171 -5.38 4.99 -14.80
CA GLY A 171 -5.61 4.23 -16.04
C GLY A 171 -6.93 3.48 -15.97
N VAL A 172 -7.19 2.73 -14.89
CA VAL A 172 -8.45 2.02 -14.67
C VAL A 172 -9.64 2.98 -14.58
N TRP A 173 -9.48 4.11 -13.87
CA TRP A 173 -10.52 5.13 -13.78
C TRP A 173 -10.94 5.64 -15.17
N LYS A 174 -9.99 5.91 -16.04
CA LYS A 174 -10.26 6.44 -17.38
C LYS A 174 -10.82 5.40 -18.34
N SER A 175 -10.28 4.18 -18.33
CA SER A 175 -10.64 3.13 -19.28
C SER A 175 -11.92 2.38 -18.90
N ARG A 176 -12.23 2.27 -17.60
CA ARG A 176 -13.28 1.38 -17.05
C ARG A 176 -13.10 -0.08 -17.45
N VAL A 177 -11.92 -0.47 -17.90
CA VAL A 177 -11.54 -1.84 -18.24
C VAL A 177 -10.24 -2.15 -17.51
N ALA A 178 -10.18 -3.31 -16.88
CA ALA A 178 -9.02 -3.77 -16.14
C ALA A 178 -8.95 -5.30 -16.09
N ASP A 179 -7.77 -5.85 -15.88
CA ASP A 179 -7.62 -7.20 -15.35
C ASP A 179 -7.96 -7.22 -13.84
N GLU A 180 -8.15 -8.42 -13.27
CA GLU A 180 -8.52 -8.57 -11.85
C GLU A 180 -7.53 -7.85 -10.91
N LYS A 181 -6.22 -7.99 -11.15
CA LYS A 181 -5.19 -7.36 -10.31
C LYS A 181 -5.25 -5.84 -10.39
N SER A 182 -5.42 -5.29 -11.58
CA SER A 182 -5.53 -3.84 -11.78
C SER A 182 -6.81 -3.26 -11.17
N ARG A 183 -7.95 -4.01 -11.21
CA ARG A 183 -9.17 -3.66 -10.47
C ARG A 183 -8.92 -3.63 -8.97
N ASP A 184 -8.21 -4.61 -8.43
CA ASP A 184 -7.89 -4.71 -7.01
C ASP A 184 -7.03 -3.51 -6.55
N ILE A 185 -6.01 -3.15 -7.34
CA ILE A 185 -5.21 -1.93 -7.13
C ILE A 185 -6.08 -0.68 -7.18
N PHE A 186 -6.97 -0.57 -8.16
CA PHE A 186 -7.89 0.56 -8.28
C PHE A 186 -8.82 0.66 -7.08
N PHE A 187 -9.41 -0.45 -6.62
CA PHE A 187 -10.26 -0.45 -5.44
C PHE A 187 -9.53 0.09 -4.22
N VAL A 188 -8.30 -0.38 -3.96
CA VAL A 188 -7.50 0.11 -2.83
C VAL A 188 -7.21 1.60 -2.97
N ALA A 189 -6.88 2.08 -4.17
CA ALA A 189 -6.67 3.51 -4.42
C ALA A 189 -7.93 4.34 -4.14
N ALA A 190 -9.08 3.89 -4.63
CA ALA A 190 -10.37 4.56 -4.43
C ALA A 190 -10.78 4.56 -2.95
N ALA A 191 -10.65 3.43 -2.24
CA ALA A 191 -10.91 3.33 -0.81
C ALA A 191 -10.03 4.28 0.01
N ARG A 192 -8.71 4.27 -0.24
CA ARG A 192 -7.76 5.19 0.41
C ARG A 192 -8.08 6.65 0.12
N SER A 193 -8.63 6.97 -1.05
CA SER A 193 -8.97 8.35 -1.43
C SER A 193 -10.16 8.88 -0.63
N ILE A 194 -11.12 8.03 -0.29
CA ILE A 194 -12.27 8.40 0.56
C ILE A 194 -12.06 8.13 2.05
N GLY A 195 -10.81 7.86 2.46
CA GLY A 195 -10.45 7.71 3.87
C GLY A 195 -10.65 6.31 4.46
N ILE A 196 -10.95 5.30 3.65
CA ILE A 196 -11.05 3.90 4.07
C ILE A 196 -9.67 3.25 3.98
N PRO A 197 -9.07 2.82 5.11
CA PRO A 197 -7.81 2.09 5.07
C PRO A 197 -7.97 0.78 4.30
N ALA A 198 -7.16 0.59 3.27
CA ALA A 198 -7.22 -0.60 2.42
C ALA A 198 -5.82 -0.99 1.91
N TRP A 199 -5.62 -2.27 1.67
CA TRP A 199 -4.36 -2.83 1.15
C TRP A 199 -4.60 -4.15 0.43
N ILE A 200 -3.60 -4.61 -0.29
CA ILE A 200 -3.53 -5.98 -0.78
C ILE A 200 -2.63 -6.73 0.20
N ASP A 201 -3.16 -7.78 0.81
CA ASP A 201 -2.40 -8.63 1.71
C ASP A 201 -1.31 -9.37 0.92
N GLU A 202 -0.06 -9.22 1.32
CA GLU A 202 1.10 -9.71 0.59
C GLU A 202 1.16 -11.24 0.57
N VAL A 203 0.64 -11.88 1.61
CA VAL A 203 0.66 -13.33 1.76
C VAL A 203 -0.44 -13.99 0.92
N THR A 204 -1.67 -13.52 1.09
CA THR A 204 -2.85 -14.15 0.46
C THR A 204 -3.18 -13.56 -0.91
N GLY A 205 -2.67 -12.38 -1.22
CA GLY A 205 -3.01 -11.60 -2.42
C GLY A 205 -4.45 -11.05 -2.40
N LYS A 206 -5.14 -11.14 -1.26
CA LYS A 206 -6.50 -10.64 -1.13
C LYS A 206 -6.52 -9.14 -0.87
N VAL A 207 -7.52 -8.48 -1.39
CA VAL A 207 -7.81 -7.10 -1.04
C VAL A 207 -8.50 -7.07 0.31
N GLN A 208 -7.99 -6.25 1.21
CA GLN A 208 -8.54 -6.04 2.55
C GLN A 208 -8.77 -4.57 2.82
N TYR A 209 -9.78 -4.28 3.63
CA TYR A 209 -10.07 -2.94 4.13
C TYR A 209 -10.47 -3.00 5.60
N LEU A 210 -10.36 -1.87 6.28
CA LEU A 210 -10.79 -1.73 7.65
C LEU A 210 -12.07 -0.89 7.70
N SER A 211 -13.16 -1.52 8.18
CA SER A 211 -14.40 -0.85 8.55
C SER A 211 -14.43 -0.71 10.07
N ASP A 212 -14.79 0.48 10.56
CA ASP A 212 -15.00 0.77 11.99
C ASP A 212 -13.85 0.46 12.95
N GLY A 213 -12.62 0.32 12.42
CA GLY A 213 -11.40 0.22 13.21
C GLY A 213 -11.18 -1.12 13.94
N LEU A 214 -11.98 -2.16 13.71
CA LEU A 214 -11.95 -3.38 14.53
C LEU A 214 -11.18 -4.54 13.90
N SER A 215 -11.50 -4.92 12.67
CA SER A 215 -10.81 -6.06 12.04
C SER A 215 -10.78 -5.93 10.52
N PRO A 216 -9.69 -6.36 9.85
CA PRO A 216 -9.63 -6.42 8.41
C PRO A 216 -10.73 -7.28 7.81
N GLN A 217 -11.39 -6.77 6.77
CA GLN A 217 -12.40 -7.50 6.01
C GLN A 217 -11.90 -7.75 4.59
N ASP A 218 -12.10 -8.97 4.11
CA ASP A 218 -11.77 -9.36 2.73
C ASP A 218 -12.80 -8.74 1.77
N VAL A 219 -12.31 -8.16 0.68
CA VAL A 219 -13.16 -7.68 -0.42
C VAL A 219 -13.55 -8.84 -1.31
N ASN A 220 -14.84 -8.98 -1.58
CA ASN A 220 -15.35 -9.94 -2.54
C ASN A 220 -16.08 -9.21 -3.68
N PHE A 221 -15.56 -9.32 -4.90
CA PHE A 221 -16.19 -8.75 -6.09
C PHE A 221 -17.12 -9.74 -6.80
N GLU A 222 -17.23 -10.98 -6.36
CA GLU A 222 -18.17 -11.96 -6.91
C GLU A 222 -19.57 -11.75 -6.32
N THR A 223 -20.58 -12.08 -7.08
CA THR A 223 -21.98 -11.88 -6.67
C THR A 223 -22.29 -12.75 -5.46
N SER A 224 -22.97 -12.18 -4.49
CA SER A 224 -23.30 -12.75 -3.18
C SER A 224 -23.92 -14.16 -3.23
N ARG A 225 -23.12 -15.16 -3.42
CA ARG A 225 -23.32 -16.41 -2.68
C ARG A 225 -22.27 -16.36 -1.59
N SER A 226 -22.69 -16.26 -0.35
CA SER A 226 -21.86 -16.28 0.83
C SER A 226 -21.09 -17.60 0.90
N THR A 227 -20.03 -17.72 0.14
CA THR A 227 -19.02 -18.74 0.37
C THR A 227 -18.20 -18.22 1.54
N GLN A 228 -18.54 -18.63 2.74
CA GLN A 228 -17.61 -18.56 3.85
C GLN A 228 -16.28 -19.10 3.33
N SER A 229 -15.27 -18.24 3.24
CA SER A 229 -13.94 -18.68 2.86
C SER A 229 -13.50 -19.71 3.89
N ARG A 230 -13.50 -20.98 3.51
CA ARG A 230 -12.99 -22.03 4.37
C ARG A 230 -11.49 -21.82 4.47
N THR A 231 -11.05 -21.40 5.64
CA THR A 231 -9.63 -21.32 5.99
C THR A 231 -9.16 -22.70 6.41
N GLY A 232 -8.01 -23.11 5.89
CA GLY A 232 -7.32 -24.32 6.32
C GLY A 232 -5.94 -23.97 6.86
N MET A 233 -5.44 -24.78 7.78
CA MET A 233 -4.07 -24.67 8.28
C MET A 233 -3.20 -25.69 7.52
N LEU A 234 -2.17 -25.21 6.82
CA LEU A 234 -1.14 -26.06 6.24
C LEU A 234 0.02 -26.17 7.23
N LYS A 235 0.28 -27.37 7.72
CA LYS A 235 1.47 -27.67 8.53
C LYS A 235 2.45 -28.44 7.66
N ALA A 236 3.61 -27.84 7.37
CA ALA A 236 4.72 -28.53 6.74
C ALA A 236 5.68 -29.05 7.81
N SER A 237 6.30 -30.20 7.58
CA SER A 237 7.34 -30.75 8.46
C SER A 237 8.58 -31.11 7.65
N TYR A 238 9.73 -30.93 8.25
CA TYR A 238 11.03 -31.22 7.65
C TYR A 238 11.87 -32.03 8.62
N THR A 239 12.53 -33.06 8.11
CA THR A 239 13.51 -33.82 8.89
C THR A 239 14.89 -33.25 8.66
N PRO A 240 15.54 -32.65 9.67
CA PRO A 240 16.84 -32.01 9.50
C PRO A 240 17.88 -32.98 8.94
N ILE A 241 18.67 -32.49 7.99
CA ILE A 241 19.85 -33.19 7.48
C ILE A 241 21.12 -32.39 7.80
N ARG A 242 22.29 -33.04 7.73
CA ARG A 242 23.55 -32.42 8.14
C ARG A 242 23.88 -31.12 7.40
N SER A 243 23.47 -30.98 6.12
CA SER A 243 23.70 -29.81 5.29
C SER A 243 22.63 -28.74 5.40
N LEU A 244 21.47 -29.06 5.99
CA LEU A 244 20.34 -28.16 6.14
C LEU A 244 19.57 -28.51 7.41
N SER A 245 19.83 -27.75 8.48
CA SER A 245 19.17 -27.94 9.77
C SER A 245 17.82 -27.23 9.85
N ASP A 246 17.69 -26.07 9.18
CA ASP A 246 16.54 -25.20 9.23
C ASP A 246 16.29 -24.57 7.84
N PRO A 247 15.32 -25.09 7.06
CA PRO A 247 15.01 -24.54 5.74
C PRO A 247 14.34 -23.17 5.85
N LYS A 248 14.80 -22.23 5.05
CA LYS A 248 14.28 -20.87 4.96
C LYS A 248 13.39 -20.68 3.74
N TYR A 249 12.32 -19.92 3.91
CA TYR A 249 11.44 -19.54 2.82
C TYR A 249 12.24 -18.78 1.74
N TYR A 250 11.84 -18.86 0.49
CA TYR A 250 12.54 -18.39 -0.71
C TYR A 250 13.90 -19.06 -1.00
N SER A 251 14.71 -19.31 0.03
CA SER A 251 16.05 -19.90 -0.15
C SER A 251 16.02 -21.42 -0.38
N HIS A 252 15.11 -22.13 0.30
CA HIS A 252 15.05 -23.58 0.29
C HIS A 252 13.71 -24.14 -0.16
N PHE A 253 12.62 -23.40 0.06
CA PHE A 253 11.29 -23.77 -0.40
C PHE A 253 10.42 -22.53 -0.64
N THR A 254 9.35 -22.72 -1.38
CA THR A 254 8.29 -21.72 -1.59
C THR A 254 6.94 -22.41 -1.59
N ILE A 255 5.89 -21.66 -1.27
CA ILE A 255 4.51 -22.12 -1.36
C ILE A 255 3.79 -21.26 -2.39
N SER A 256 3.09 -21.92 -3.29
CA SER A 256 2.31 -21.26 -4.33
C SER A 256 0.88 -21.77 -4.33
N LYS A 257 -0.06 -20.86 -4.54
CA LYS A 257 -1.46 -21.18 -4.75
C LYS A 257 -1.74 -21.34 -6.23
N PHE A 258 -2.39 -22.44 -6.62
CA PHE A 258 -2.87 -22.63 -7.98
C PHE A 258 -4.22 -21.93 -8.15
N LYS A 259 -4.31 -20.95 -9.06
CA LYS A 259 -5.53 -20.21 -9.36
C LYS A 259 -5.57 -19.89 -10.86
N ASN A 260 -6.70 -20.15 -11.51
CA ASN A 260 -6.93 -19.79 -12.92
C ASN A 260 -5.82 -20.30 -13.86
N GLY A 261 -5.41 -21.57 -13.69
CA GLY A 261 -4.38 -22.19 -14.55
C GLY A 261 -2.95 -21.75 -14.27
N THR A 262 -2.69 -20.95 -13.24
CA THR A 262 -1.35 -20.44 -12.89
C THR A 262 -1.03 -20.60 -11.40
N PHE A 263 0.27 -20.72 -11.10
CA PHE A 263 0.75 -20.71 -9.73
C PHE A 263 1.04 -19.27 -9.30
N GLN A 264 0.44 -18.85 -8.19
CA GLN A 264 0.75 -17.58 -7.51
C GLN A 264 1.61 -17.86 -6.29
N LEU A 265 2.81 -17.31 -6.26
CA LEU A 265 3.70 -17.40 -5.10
C LEU A 265 3.07 -16.65 -3.92
N LEU A 266 3.06 -17.28 -2.75
CA LEU A 266 2.70 -16.63 -1.50
C LEU A 266 3.95 -15.95 -0.94
N ASN A 267 3.86 -14.66 -0.62
CA ASN A 267 5.00 -13.88 -0.14
C ASN A 267 4.97 -13.85 1.40
N TYR A 268 5.83 -14.67 2.02
CA TYR A 268 6.10 -14.63 3.45
C TYR A 268 7.47 -14.00 3.68
N ASP A 269 7.64 -13.25 4.76
CA ASP A 269 8.95 -12.77 5.15
C ASP A 269 9.87 -13.92 5.58
N GLU A 270 11.15 -13.86 5.22
CA GLU A 270 12.11 -14.94 5.40
C GLU A 270 12.32 -15.33 6.88
N GLY A 271 12.01 -14.42 7.81
CA GLY A 271 12.14 -14.59 9.25
C GLY A 271 10.88 -15.05 9.99
N ASP A 272 9.71 -14.91 9.36
CA ASP A 272 8.41 -15.13 10.05
C ASP A 272 7.80 -16.50 9.78
N VAL A 273 8.41 -17.30 8.92
CA VAL A 273 7.90 -18.62 8.56
C VAL A 273 8.65 -19.71 9.30
N ASP A 274 8.18 -20.03 10.48
CA ASP A 274 8.44 -21.33 11.07
C ASP A 274 7.64 -22.40 10.30
N MET A 275 8.30 -23.48 9.84
CA MET A 275 7.66 -24.59 9.13
C MET A 275 6.42 -25.16 9.86
N GLY A 276 6.24 -24.82 11.12
CA GLY A 276 5.11 -25.26 11.96
C GLY A 276 3.83 -24.45 11.85
N CYS A 277 3.80 -23.27 11.24
CA CYS A 277 2.63 -22.37 11.30
C CYS A 277 2.41 -21.54 10.03
N LEU A 278 1.97 -22.19 8.94
CA LEU A 278 1.54 -21.51 7.73
C LEU A 278 0.00 -21.44 7.70
N LEU A 279 -0.55 -20.23 7.83
CA LEU A 279 -1.98 -19.99 7.65
C LEU A 279 -2.28 -19.89 6.15
N TYR A 280 -3.05 -20.82 5.62
CA TYR A 280 -3.50 -20.82 4.23
C TYR A 280 -5.00 -20.65 4.15
N THR A 281 -5.47 -19.66 3.41
CA THR A 281 -6.87 -19.48 3.07
C THR A 281 -7.09 -19.89 1.61
N SER A 282 -7.74 -21.03 1.38
CA SER A 282 -8.14 -21.48 0.04
C SER A 282 -9.62 -21.80 0.02
N PRO A 283 -10.35 -21.43 -1.03
CA PRO A 283 -11.62 -22.09 -1.33
C PRO A 283 -11.37 -23.57 -1.59
N SER A 284 -12.26 -24.42 -1.10
CA SER A 284 -12.19 -25.87 -1.29
C SER A 284 -12.17 -26.21 -2.79
N PRO A 285 -11.37 -27.22 -3.24
CA PRO A 285 -11.37 -27.63 -4.65
C PRO A 285 -12.60 -28.44 -5.10
N ARG A 286 -13.71 -28.35 -4.38
CA ARG A 286 -14.96 -29.08 -4.64
C ARG A 286 -16.17 -28.15 -4.78
N ASP A 287 -16.03 -27.03 -5.45
CA ASP A 287 -17.19 -26.25 -5.94
C ASP A 287 -16.93 -25.75 -7.35
#